data_0b9952e4d1fb805161bf25c2c65bd284
#
_entry.id   0b9952e4d1fb805161bf25c2c65bd284
#
_cell.length_a   1.000
_cell.length_b   1.000
_cell.length_c   1.000
_cell.angle_alpha   90.00
_cell.angle_beta   90.00
_cell.angle_gamma   90.00
#
_symmetry.space_group_name_H-M   'P 1'
#
loop_
_entity.id
_entity.type
_entity.pdbx_description
1 polymer ?
#
loop_
_entity_poly.entity_id
_entity_poly.type
_entity_poly.pdbx_seq_one_letter_code
_entity_poly.pdbx_strand_id
1 'polypeptide(L)'
;MLTIGDLSRRTGVKVPTIRYYEQMGLISEPERSEGNQRRYSKADLERLAFIRHGRDLGLTIDAIKELISLSQHPDRPCVGADRIAKEHLEDVRTKIARLKKLEHELERIVSHCDGHSIEDCYVIRALSDHGLCEHEH
;
A
#
# COMPACT_ATOMS: atom_id res chain seq x y z
N MET A 1 7.71 -25.75 12.50
CA MET A 1 6.84 -25.42 11.36
C MET A 1 5.65 -24.59 11.81
N LEU A 2 5.27 -23.60 11.02
CA LEU A 2 4.23 -22.64 11.36
C LEU A 2 2.95 -22.94 10.60
N THR A 3 1.80 -22.65 11.21
CA THR A 3 0.51 -22.70 10.52
C THR A 3 0.27 -21.35 9.83
N ILE A 4 -0.72 -21.31 8.93
CA ILE A 4 -1.12 -20.05 8.29
C ILE A 4 -1.63 -19.04 9.34
N GLY A 5 -2.30 -19.53 10.39
CA GLY A 5 -2.72 -18.68 11.51
C GLY A 5 -1.55 -18.07 12.26
N ASP A 6 -0.47 -18.85 12.44
CA ASP A 6 0.76 -18.33 13.06
C ASP A 6 1.38 -17.24 12.23
N LEU A 7 1.47 -17.42 10.91
CA LEU A 7 1.97 -16.40 10.00
C LEU A 7 1.13 -15.13 10.10
N SER A 8 -0.19 -15.28 10.10
CA SER A 8 -1.11 -14.14 10.18
C SER A 8 -0.91 -13.35 11.47
N ARG A 9 -0.84 -14.06 12.62
CA ARG A 9 -0.65 -13.40 13.92
C ARG A 9 0.68 -12.65 14.00
N ARG A 10 1.75 -13.26 13.51
CA ARG A 10 3.11 -12.71 13.63
C ARG A 10 3.38 -11.55 12.69
N THR A 11 2.74 -11.53 11.52
CA THR A 11 2.96 -10.50 10.51
C THR A 11 1.86 -9.45 10.46
N GLY A 12 0.68 -9.77 10.99
CA GLY A 12 -0.49 -8.91 10.86
C GLY A 12 -1.17 -8.99 9.49
N VAL A 13 -0.72 -9.91 8.63
CA VAL A 13 -1.34 -10.12 7.31
C VAL A 13 -2.49 -11.10 7.45
N LYS A 14 -3.64 -10.76 6.91
CA LYS A 14 -4.83 -11.61 6.98
C LYS A 14 -4.65 -12.91 6.19
N VAL A 15 -5.22 -13.99 6.69
CA VAL A 15 -5.12 -15.32 6.06
C VAL A 15 -5.52 -15.29 4.57
N PRO A 16 -6.64 -14.69 4.16
CA PRO A 16 -6.97 -14.60 2.73
C PRO A 16 -5.91 -13.89 1.90
N THR A 17 -5.25 -12.88 2.45
CA THR A 17 -4.19 -12.15 1.79
C THR A 17 -2.95 -13.02 1.62
N ILE A 18 -2.60 -13.83 2.62
CA ILE A 18 -1.49 -14.78 2.53
C ILE A 18 -1.74 -15.77 1.39
N ARG A 19 -2.95 -16.31 1.29
CA ARG A 19 -3.34 -17.23 0.21
C ARG A 19 -3.25 -16.55 -1.16
N TYR A 20 -3.63 -15.29 -1.24
CA TYR A 20 -3.51 -14.50 -2.46
C TYR A 20 -2.05 -14.37 -2.89
N TYR A 21 -1.15 -14.11 -1.94
CA TYR A 21 0.28 -14.01 -2.23
C TYR A 21 0.87 -15.35 -2.69
N GLU A 22 0.39 -16.47 -2.14
CA GLU A 22 0.76 -17.80 -2.62
C GLU A 22 0.36 -18.00 -4.08
N GLN A 23 -0.87 -17.62 -4.43
CA GLN A 23 -1.38 -17.72 -5.79
C GLN A 23 -0.59 -16.86 -6.77
N MET A 24 -0.10 -15.73 -6.33
CA MET A 24 0.73 -14.83 -7.13
C MET A 24 2.19 -15.29 -7.24
N GLY A 25 2.58 -16.31 -6.51
CA GLY A 25 3.96 -16.79 -6.51
C GLY A 25 4.90 -15.96 -5.65
N LEU A 26 4.40 -15.06 -4.81
CA LEU A 26 5.23 -14.25 -3.91
C LEU A 26 5.74 -15.06 -2.73
N ILE A 27 4.99 -16.06 -2.31
CA ILE A 27 5.34 -17.00 -1.25
C ILE A 27 5.25 -18.39 -1.86
N SER A 28 6.21 -19.25 -1.55
CA SER A 28 6.21 -20.64 -2.01
C SER A 28 4.99 -21.38 -1.48
N GLU A 29 4.47 -22.33 -2.25
CA GLU A 29 3.43 -23.20 -1.74
C GLU A 29 3.94 -23.92 -0.51
N PRO A 30 3.14 -23.95 0.58
CA PRO A 30 3.55 -24.59 1.81
C PRO A 30 3.54 -26.11 1.68
N GLU A 31 4.44 -26.74 2.42
CA GLU A 31 4.38 -28.18 2.60
C GLU A 31 3.12 -28.51 3.40
N ARG A 32 2.58 -29.71 3.18
CA ARG A 32 1.42 -30.20 3.90
C ARG A 32 1.84 -31.21 4.95
N SER A 33 1.23 -31.11 6.15
CA SER A 33 1.41 -32.10 7.20
C SER A 33 0.67 -33.39 6.85
N GLU A 34 0.86 -34.44 7.65
CA GLU A 34 0.13 -35.69 7.50
C GLU A 34 -1.38 -35.49 7.54
N GLY A 35 -1.87 -34.50 8.31
CA GLY A 35 -3.28 -34.12 8.36
C GLY A 35 -3.72 -33.18 7.24
N ASN A 36 -2.91 -33.04 6.18
CA ASN A 36 -3.17 -32.17 5.02
C ASN A 36 -3.28 -30.69 5.38
N GLN A 37 -2.67 -30.25 6.49
CA GLN A 37 -2.58 -28.85 6.87
C GLN A 37 -1.36 -28.19 6.24
N ARG A 38 -1.49 -26.93 5.86
CA ARG A 38 -0.39 -26.13 5.34
C ARG A 38 0.64 -25.86 6.44
N ARG A 39 1.90 -26.07 6.11
CA ARG A 39 3.03 -25.81 7.01
C ARG A 39 4.01 -24.85 6.37
N TYR A 40 4.39 -23.83 7.11
CA TYR A 40 5.25 -22.75 6.64
C TYR A 40 6.57 -22.77 7.39
N SER A 41 7.65 -22.34 6.71
CA SER A 41 8.97 -22.26 7.30
C SER A 41 9.22 -20.85 7.87
N LYS A 42 10.34 -20.73 8.59
CA LYS A 42 10.82 -19.43 9.06
C LYS A 42 11.14 -18.51 7.87
N ALA A 43 11.65 -19.07 6.78
CA ALA A 43 11.92 -18.30 5.56
C ALA A 43 10.62 -17.72 4.96
N ASP A 44 9.53 -18.48 5.02
CA ASP A 44 8.21 -17.99 4.59
C ASP A 44 7.74 -16.83 5.47
N LEU A 45 7.96 -16.93 6.77
CA LEU A 45 7.63 -15.86 7.71
C LEU A 45 8.42 -14.58 7.37
N GLU A 46 9.71 -14.71 7.13
CA GLU A 46 10.57 -13.57 6.78
C GLU A 46 10.16 -12.96 5.46
N ARG A 47 9.81 -13.79 4.47
CA ARG A 47 9.33 -13.33 3.17
C ARG A 47 8.02 -12.57 3.31
N LEU A 48 7.09 -13.09 4.11
CA LEU A 48 5.82 -12.43 4.33
C LEU A 48 5.99 -11.09 5.05
N ALA A 49 6.88 -11.03 6.04
CA ALA A 49 7.21 -9.77 6.72
C ALA A 49 7.79 -8.74 5.75
N PHE A 50 8.67 -9.18 4.85
CA PHE A 50 9.24 -8.32 3.80
C PHE A 50 8.13 -7.72 2.92
N ILE A 51 7.21 -8.55 2.47
CA ILE A 51 6.08 -8.11 1.64
C ILE A 51 5.21 -7.11 2.42
N ARG A 52 4.91 -7.40 3.68
CA ARG A 52 4.13 -6.52 4.54
C ARG A 52 4.77 -5.15 4.69
N HIS A 53 6.07 -5.12 4.97
CA HIS A 53 6.80 -3.85 5.12
C HIS A 53 6.80 -3.06 3.81
N GLY A 54 6.98 -3.73 2.68
CA GLY A 54 6.91 -3.08 1.37
C GLY A 54 5.53 -2.46 1.10
N ARG A 55 4.47 -3.20 1.44
CA ARG A 55 3.10 -2.71 1.27
C ARG A 55 2.80 -1.54 2.21
N ASP A 56 3.32 -1.58 3.43
CA ASP A 56 3.17 -0.47 4.38
C ASP A 56 3.83 0.81 3.87
N LEU A 57 4.94 0.69 3.13
CA LEU A 57 5.59 1.82 2.47
C LEU A 57 4.84 2.27 1.20
N GLY A 58 3.81 1.55 0.80
CA GLY A 58 3.01 1.87 -0.37
C GLY A 58 3.57 1.35 -1.69
N LEU A 59 4.59 0.48 -1.65
CA LEU A 59 5.14 -0.12 -2.86
C LEU A 59 4.10 -1.02 -3.54
N THR A 60 4.14 -1.05 -4.87
CA THR A 60 3.27 -1.95 -5.64
C THR A 60 3.75 -3.39 -5.49
N ILE A 61 2.87 -4.33 -5.76
CA ILE A 61 3.23 -5.76 -5.76
C ILE A 61 4.35 -6.04 -6.76
N ASP A 62 4.32 -5.41 -7.94
CA ASP A 62 5.36 -5.59 -8.95
C ASP A 62 6.72 -5.08 -8.45
N ALA A 63 6.75 -3.93 -7.79
CA ALA A 63 7.97 -3.41 -7.18
C ALA A 63 8.52 -4.36 -6.10
N ILE A 64 7.63 -4.90 -5.27
CA ILE A 64 8.01 -5.86 -4.23
C ILE A 64 8.57 -7.13 -4.85
N LYS A 65 7.95 -7.67 -5.92
CA LYS A 65 8.47 -8.83 -6.64
C LYS A 65 9.89 -8.57 -7.16
N GLU A 66 10.11 -7.41 -7.73
CA GLU A 66 11.43 -7.03 -8.26
C GLU A 66 12.46 -6.97 -7.12
N LEU A 67 12.10 -6.37 -5.97
CA LEU A 67 12.98 -6.32 -4.79
C LEU A 67 13.29 -7.72 -4.24
N ILE A 68 12.30 -8.61 -4.22
CA ILE A 68 12.50 -10.01 -3.81
C ILE A 68 13.51 -10.68 -4.74
N SER A 69 13.34 -10.51 -6.05
CA SER A 69 14.28 -11.06 -7.05
C SER A 69 15.70 -10.55 -6.81
N LEU A 70 15.85 -9.24 -6.58
CA LEU A 70 17.16 -8.64 -6.30
C LEU A 70 17.76 -9.17 -5.00
N SER A 71 16.95 -9.43 -3.98
CA SER A 71 17.42 -9.93 -2.69
C SER A 71 18.02 -11.33 -2.77
N GLN A 72 17.72 -12.08 -3.82
CA GLN A 72 18.28 -13.41 -4.06
C GLN A 72 19.72 -13.36 -4.60
N HIS A 73 20.25 -12.18 -4.89
CA HIS A 73 21.59 -11.96 -5.42
C HIS A 73 22.33 -10.96 -4.52
N PRO A 74 22.71 -11.37 -3.29
CA PRO A 74 23.28 -10.44 -2.30
C PRO A 74 24.62 -9.81 -2.69
N ASP A 75 25.33 -10.40 -3.64
CA ASP A 75 26.63 -9.88 -4.11
C ASP A 75 26.49 -8.82 -5.20
N ARG A 76 25.28 -8.59 -5.71
CA ARG A 76 25.07 -7.57 -6.76
C ARG A 76 24.99 -6.17 -6.13
N PRO A 77 25.39 -5.11 -6.88
CA PRO A 77 25.20 -3.74 -6.40
C PRO A 77 23.72 -3.43 -6.20
N CYS A 78 23.41 -2.54 -5.25
CA CYS A 78 22.03 -2.19 -4.91
C CYS A 78 21.39 -1.16 -5.85
N VAL A 79 21.96 -0.94 -7.03
CA VAL A 79 21.48 0.05 -8.02
C VAL A 79 20.00 -0.14 -8.36
N GLY A 80 19.59 -1.40 -8.57
CA GLY A 80 18.17 -1.69 -8.89
C GLY A 80 17.23 -1.39 -7.76
N ALA A 81 17.60 -1.76 -6.52
CA ALA A 81 16.79 -1.49 -5.34
C ALA A 81 16.71 0.02 -5.06
N ASP A 82 17.82 0.72 -5.20
CA ASP A 82 17.89 2.18 -5.03
C ASP A 82 17.00 2.90 -6.05
N ARG A 83 16.99 2.44 -7.30
CA ARG A 83 16.13 2.99 -8.35
C ARG A 83 14.65 2.84 -7.98
N ILE A 84 14.25 1.67 -7.52
CA ILE A 84 12.86 1.41 -7.10
C ILE A 84 12.46 2.35 -5.96
N ALA A 85 13.33 2.48 -4.97
CA ALA A 85 13.07 3.36 -3.82
C ALA A 85 12.95 4.83 -4.24
N LYS A 86 13.82 5.29 -5.13
CA LYS A 86 13.80 6.67 -5.63
C LYS A 86 12.56 6.97 -6.46
N GLU A 87 12.18 6.07 -7.34
CA GLU A 87 10.96 6.22 -8.14
C GLU A 87 9.74 6.29 -7.22
N HIS A 88 9.68 5.45 -6.21
CA HIS A 88 8.57 5.46 -5.27
C HIS A 88 8.54 6.74 -4.44
N LEU A 89 9.71 7.23 -4.02
CA LEU A 89 9.81 8.51 -3.30
C LEU A 89 9.22 9.65 -4.13
N GLU A 90 9.54 9.70 -5.42
CA GLU A 90 8.97 10.73 -6.30
C GLU A 90 7.46 10.61 -6.44
N ASP A 91 6.93 9.39 -6.54
CA ASP A 91 5.49 9.15 -6.58
C ASP A 91 4.81 9.63 -5.30
N VAL A 92 5.41 9.37 -4.14
CA VAL A 92 4.90 9.82 -2.84
C VAL A 92 4.90 11.34 -2.78
N ARG A 93 5.98 11.98 -3.21
CA ARG A 93 6.09 13.45 -3.24
C ARG A 93 5.01 14.09 -4.12
N THR A 94 4.75 13.48 -5.27
CA THR A 94 3.69 13.94 -6.18
C THR A 94 2.31 13.83 -5.51
N LYS A 95 2.05 12.72 -4.81
CA LYS A 95 0.80 12.52 -4.07
C LYS A 95 0.65 13.52 -2.93
N ILE A 96 1.72 13.81 -2.21
CA ILE A 96 1.72 14.82 -1.14
C ILE A 96 1.35 16.19 -1.70
N ALA A 97 1.98 16.58 -2.82
CA ALA A 97 1.69 17.88 -3.46
C ALA A 97 0.22 17.98 -3.88
N ARG A 98 -0.32 16.88 -4.45
CA ARG A 98 -1.74 16.83 -4.84
C ARG A 98 -2.65 16.93 -3.62
N LEU A 99 -2.34 16.19 -2.55
CA LEU A 99 -3.13 16.24 -1.32
C LEU A 99 -3.11 17.62 -0.69
N LYS A 100 -1.97 18.32 -0.73
CA LYS A 100 -1.89 19.70 -0.24
C LYS A 100 -2.80 20.65 -1.00
N LYS A 101 -2.88 20.49 -2.32
CA LYS A 101 -3.80 21.29 -3.14
C LYS A 101 -5.26 21.02 -2.78
N LEU A 102 -5.60 19.74 -2.59
CA LEU A 102 -6.95 19.35 -2.17
C LEU A 102 -7.29 19.88 -0.78
N GLU A 103 -6.33 19.80 0.15
CA GLU A 103 -6.48 20.34 1.50
C GLU A 103 -6.76 21.83 1.46
N HIS A 104 -5.98 22.58 0.67
CA HIS A 104 -6.17 24.02 0.51
C HIS A 104 -7.57 24.33 -0.03
N GLU A 105 -8.00 23.59 -1.05
CA GLU A 105 -9.32 23.77 -1.66
C GLU A 105 -10.44 23.48 -0.64
N LEU A 106 -10.31 22.41 0.13
CA LEU A 106 -11.29 22.07 1.15
C LEU A 106 -11.33 23.09 2.28
N GLU A 107 -10.16 23.60 2.70
CA GLU A 107 -10.09 24.68 3.71
C GLU A 107 -10.83 25.92 3.21
N ARG A 108 -10.65 26.28 1.94
CA ARG A 108 -11.35 27.42 1.35
C ARG A 108 -12.85 27.20 1.35
N ILE A 109 -13.32 26.02 0.96
CA ILE A 109 -14.75 25.69 0.95
C ILE A 109 -15.32 25.75 2.38
N VAL A 110 -14.65 25.14 3.35
CA VAL A 110 -15.08 25.12 4.75
C VAL A 110 -15.13 26.53 5.33
N SER A 111 -14.16 27.38 4.99
CA SER A 111 -14.09 28.76 5.51
C SER A 111 -15.25 29.63 5.02
N HIS A 112 -15.91 29.27 3.92
CA HIS A 112 -17.09 29.98 3.41
C HIS A 112 -18.40 29.42 3.95
N CYS A 113 -18.35 28.31 4.71
CA CYS A 113 -19.55 27.72 5.30
C CYS A 113 -19.90 28.47 6.58
N ASP A 114 -21.10 29.02 6.66
CA ASP A 114 -21.56 29.80 7.80
C ASP A 114 -22.66 29.13 8.65
N GLY A 115 -22.91 27.86 8.36
CA GLY A 115 -23.89 27.06 9.14
C GLY A 115 -25.34 27.33 8.80
N HIS A 116 -25.62 27.98 7.69
CA HIS A 116 -26.99 28.23 7.24
C HIS A 116 -27.64 27.00 6.61
N SER A 117 -28.76 27.15 5.94
CA SER A 117 -29.49 26.05 5.31
C SER A 117 -28.68 25.39 4.20
N ILE A 118 -29.06 24.18 3.80
CA ILE A 118 -28.42 23.46 2.67
C ILE A 118 -28.47 24.29 1.39
N GLU A 119 -29.56 25.04 1.18
CA GLU A 119 -29.71 25.90 0.01
C GLU A 119 -28.57 26.93 -0.10
N ASP A 120 -28.15 27.48 1.05
CA ASP A 120 -27.09 28.48 1.12
C ASP A 120 -25.71 27.89 1.45
N CYS A 121 -25.62 26.58 1.59
CA CYS A 121 -24.36 25.91 1.95
C CYS A 121 -23.33 26.03 0.85
N TYR A 122 -22.19 26.66 1.15
CA TYR A 122 -21.11 26.86 0.20
C TYR A 122 -20.52 25.53 -0.28
N VAL A 123 -20.44 24.51 0.58
CA VAL A 123 -19.94 23.18 0.22
C VAL A 123 -20.77 22.59 -0.91
N ILE A 124 -22.10 22.62 -0.79
CA ILE A 124 -23.02 22.10 -1.81
C ILE A 124 -22.90 22.91 -3.09
N ARG A 125 -22.82 24.22 -2.99
CA ARG A 125 -22.69 25.12 -4.14
C ARG A 125 -21.37 24.90 -4.86
N ALA A 126 -20.26 24.74 -4.12
CA ALA A 126 -18.94 24.51 -4.71
C ALA A 126 -18.87 23.16 -5.48
N LEU A 127 -19.54 22.14 -4.97
CA LEU A 127 -19.61 20.84 -5.65
C LEU A 127 -20.54 20.86 -6.85
N SER A 128 -21.57 21.72 -6.83
CA SER A 128 -22.52 21.87 -7.93
C SER A 128 -21.95 22.71 -9.08
N ASP A 129 -21.05 23.63 -8.77
CA ASP A 129 -20.45 24.53 -9.75
C ASP A 129 -18.94 24.48 -9.66
N HIS A 130 -18.31 23.76 -10.61
CA HIS A 130 -16.86 23.58 -10.66
C HIS A 130 -16.12 24.92 -10.83
N GLY A 131 -16.77 25.96 -11.36
CA GLY A 131 -16.19 27.29 -11.50
C GLY A 131 -15.82 27.95 -10.18
N LEU A 132 -16.30 27.44 -9.05
CA LEU A 132 -15.93 27.91 -7.71
C LEU A 132 -14.66 27.30 -7.18
N CYS A 133 -14.12 26.25 -7.84
CA CYS A 133 -12.87 25.61 -7.44
C CYS A 133 -11.67 26.35 -8.03
N GLU A 134 -10.60 26.52 -7.24
CA GLU A 134 -9.36 27.17 -7.69
C GLU A 134 -8.47 26.26 -8.54
N HIS A 135 -8.56 24.95 -8.31
CA HIS A 135 -7.68 23.96 -8.94
C HIS A 135 -8.47 22.82 -9.56
N GLU A 136 -7.90 22.24 -10.62
CA GLU A 136 -8.40 20.98 -11.19
C GLU A 136 -8.02 19.81 -10.27
N HIS A 137 -8.88 18.84 -10.21
CA HIS A 137 -8.68 17.66 -9.33
C HIS A 137 -8.18 16.45 -10.09
#